data_4a2472bf5ac5409c1937f4bc06c6f76c
#
_entry.id   4a2472bf5ac5409c1937f4bc06c6f76c
#
_cell.length_a   1.000
_cell.length_b   1.000
_cell.length_c   1.000
_cell.angle_alpha   90.00
_cell.angle_beta   90.00
_cell.angle_gamma   90.00
#
_symmetry.space_group_name_H-M   'P 1'
#
loop_
_entity.id
_entity.type
_entity.pdbx_description
1 polymer ?
#
loop_
_entity_poly.entity_id
_entity_poly.type
_entity_poly.pdbx_seq_one_letter_code
_entity_poly.pdbx_strand_id
1 'polypeptide(L)'
;VRSRGLGDVYKRQEIMSMINADENFEKLGLTLPPAPAPAGVYKPCVIDGKYLYLSGHGPVRNDKSLIIGRIGKDLTMDEGKLAAQQVGLTMLATIQANLGSFNKIKRVIKVLGMVNCTPDFGKHPYVINGCSELFAAVWGPDNGVGTRSAVGFGSLPDNIPVEIEALFELYE
;
A
#
# COMPACT_ATOMS: atom_id res chain seq x y z
N VAL A 1 9.10 -12.95 43.66
CA VAL A 1 8.39 -12.43 42.48
C VAL A 1 9.32 -12.49 41.30
N ARG A 2 9.10 -13.45 40.38
CA ARG A 2 9.96 -13.69 39.21
C ARG A 2 9.68 -12.65 38.11
N SER A 3 10.74 -12.03 37.63
CA SER A 3 10.76 -11.06 36.50
C SER A 3 10.36 -11.72 35.18
N ARG A 4 9.07 -11.79 34.89
CA ARG A 4 8.55 -12.25 33.59
C ARG A 4 8.55 -11.17 32.49
N GLY A 5 8.97 -9.95 32.78
CA GLY A 5 8.83 -8.80 31.87
C GLY A 5 10.01 -8.54 30.92
N LEU A 6 11.23 -8.83 31.33
CA LEU A 6 12.42 -8.47 30.55
C LEU A 6 12.68 -9.44 29.36
N GLY A 7 12.46 -10.74 29.55
CA GLY A 7 12.66 -11.73 28.50
C GLY A 7 11.68 -11.58 27.32
N ASP A 8 10.44 -11.16 27.58
CA ASP A 8 9.44 -10.95 26.55
C ASP A 8 9.69 -9.64 25.77
N VAL A 9 10.25 -8.63 26.42
CA VAL A 9 10.65 -7.36 25.76
C VAL A 9 11.85 -7.59 24.84
N TYR A 10 12.86 -8.34 25.30
CA TYR A 10 14.03 -8.69 24.46
C TYR A 10 13.65 -9.61 23.31
N LYS A 11 12.80 -10.62 23.51
CA LYS A 11 12.28 -11.45 22.41
C LYS A 11 11.45 -10.67 21.40
N ARG A 12 10.65 -9.71 21.84
CA ARG A 12 9.91 -8.83 20.93
C ARG A 12 10.85 -7.89 20.16
N GLN A 13 11.89 -7.36 20.80
CA GLN A 13 12.92 -6.57 20.10
C GLN A 13 13.75 -7.42 19.12
N GLU A 14 14.10 -8.66 19.46
CA GLU A 14 14.78 -9.58 18.53
C GLU A 14 13.89 -9.97 17.34
N ILE A 15 12.60 -10.22 17.56
CA ILE A 15 11.62 -10.49 16.49
C ILE A 15 11.41 -9.25 15.64
N MET A 16 11.38 -8.05 16.23
CA MET A 16 11.30 -6.77 15.50
C MET A 16 12.57 -6.47 14.69
N SER A 17 13.74 -6.95 15.11
CA SER A 17 15.00 -6.86 14.34
C SER A 17 15.08 -7.87 13.20
N MET A 18 14.14 -8.81 13.08
CA MET A 18 14.11 -9.84 12.03
C MET A 18 13.31 -9.46 10.77
N ILE A 19 12.53 -8.39 10.80
CA ILE A 19 11.78 -7.95 9.61
C ILE A 19 12.56 -6.80 8.95
N ASN A 20 13.24 -7.12 7.85
CA ASN A 20 13.85 -6.13 6.98
C ASN A 20 12.95 -5.93 5.77
N ALA A 21 12.17 -4.86 5.80
CA ALA A 21 11.19 -4.54 4.77
C ALA A 21 11.85 -4.25 3.41
N ASP A 22 13.02 -3.61 3.41
CA ASP A 22 13.78 -3.35 2.18
C ASP A 22 14.24 -4.66 1.53
N GLU A 23 14.81 -5.59 2.32
CA GLU A 23 15.19 -6.93 1.82
C GLU A 23 13.98 -7.77 1.38
N ASN A 24 12.87 -7.67 2.12
CA ASN A 24 11.64 -8.37 1.73
C ASN A 24 11.15 -7.89 0.37
N PHE A 25 11.18 -6.59 0.12
CA PHE A 25 10.81 -6.03 -1.18
C PHE A 25 11.76 -6.51 -2.29
N GLU A 26 13.07 -6.50 -2.06
CA GLU A 26 14.06 -6.99 -3.03
C GLU A 26 13.81 -8.46 -3.42
N LYS A 27 13.46 -9.32 -2.46
CA LYS A 27 13.15 -10.73 -2.70
C LYS A 27 11.92 -10.96 -3.57
N LEU A 28 11.01 -9.99 -3.66
CA LEU A 28 9.83 -10.08 -4.53
C LEU A 28 10.18 -9.96 -6.01
N GLY A 29 11.36 -9.42 -6.34
CA GLY A 29 11.78 -9.21 -7.74
C GLY A 29 10.91 -8.19 -8.49
N LEU A 30 10.16 -7.35 -7.78
CA LEU A 30 9.32 -6.31 -8.34
C LEU A 30 10.10 -5.01 -8.51
N THR A 31 9.69 -4.20 -9.48
CA THR A 31 10.31 -2.89 -9.76
C THR A 31 9.38 -1.77 -9.36
N LEU A 32 9.89 -0.78 -8.62
CA LEU A 32 9.16 0.43 -8.32
C LEU A 32 9.00 1.29 -9.58
N PRO A 33 7.81 1.81 -9.86
CA PRO A 33 7.64 2.87 -10.85
C PRO A 33 8.27 4.17 -10.34
N PRO A 34 8.48 5.18 -11.21
CA PRO A 34 8.83 6.52 -10.76
C PRO A 34 7.76 7.06 -9.80
N ALA A 35 8.18 7.66 -8.68
CA ALA A 35 7.25 8.30 -7.75
C ALA A 35 6.51 9.44 -8.49
N PRO A 36 5.17 9.43 -8.52
CA PRO A 36 4.42 10.43 -9.26
C PRO A 36 4.51 11.80 -8.60
N ALA A 37 4.61 12.85 -9.41
CA ALA A 37 4.40 14.21 -8.96
C ALA A 37 2.90 14.43 -8.68
N PRO A 38 2.54 15.30 -7.69
CA PRO A 38 1.15 15.67 -7.46
C PRO A 38 0.52 16.27 -8.73
N ALA A 39 -0.69 15.80 -9.07
CA ALA A 39 -1.45 16.30 -10.22
C ALA A 39 -2.30 17.55 -9.88
N GLY A 40 -2.21 18.07 -8.67
CA GLY A 40 -2.99 19.19 -8.18
C GLY A 40 -2.39 19.83 -6.92
N VAL A 41 -3.23 20.56 -6.20
CA VAL A 41 -2.84 21.30 -4.98
C VAL A 41 -2.93 20.36 -3.78
N TYR A 42 -1.98 19.43 -3.66
CA TYR A 42 -1.85 18.51 -2.52
C TYR A 42 -0.40 17.98 -2.43
N LYS A 43 -0.08 17.36 -1.29
CA LYS A 43 1.18 16.65 -1.09
C LYS A 43 0.96 15.14 -1.27
N PRO A 44 1.93 14.40 -1.84
CA PRO A 44 1.81 12.94 -1.98
C PRO A 44 1.78 12.24 -0.63
N CYS A 45 2.43 12.81 0.38
CA CYS A 45 2.37 12.35 1.77
C CYS A 45 2.61 13.48 2.75
N VAL A 46 2.17 13.26 3.99
CA VAL A 46 2.41 14.15 5.14
C VAL A 46 2.78 13.30 6.35
N ILE A 47 3.80 13.73 7.09
CA ILE A 47 4.14 13.16 8.39
C ILE A 47 3.58 14.08 9.46
N ASP A 48 2.78 13.52 10.37
CA ASP A 48 2.28 14.18 11.57
C ASP A 48 2.58 13.30 12.79
N GLY A 49 3.51 13.77 13.64
CA GLY A 49 4.05 12.97 14.73
C GLY A 49 4.67 11.67 14.21
N LYS A 50 4.16 10.54 14.66
CA LYS A 50 4.59 9.20 14.24
C LYS A 50 3.76 8.60 13.09
N TYR A 51 2.91 9.39 12.46
CA TYR A 51 2.02 8.91 11.42
C TYR A 51 2.41 9.47 10.05
N LEU A 52 2.40 8.59 9.06
CA LEU A 52 2.56 8.94 7.65
C LEU A 52 1.21 8.77 6.95
N TYR A 53 0.71 9.87 6.42
CA TYR A 53 -0.49 9.91 5.58
C TYR A 53 -0.08 9.89 4.12
N LEU A 54 -0.52 8.91 3.36
CA LEU A 54 -0.39 8.90 1.91
C LEU A 54 -1.69 9.35 1.25
N SER A 55 -1.58 10.28 0.31
CA SER A 55 -2.68 10.65 -0.58
C SER A 55 -3.10 9.48 -1.48
N GLY A 56 -4.22 9.62 -2.15
CA GLY A 56 -4.65 8.66 -3.16
C GLY A 56 -3.60 8.47 -4.26
N HIS A 57 -3.29 7.21 -4.57
CA HIS A 57 -2.35 6.81 -5.61
C HIS A 57 -3.05 5.95 -6.64
N GLY A 58 -2.69 6.14 -7.91
CA GLY A 58 -3.11 5.32 -9.03
C GLY A 58 -2.06 4.30 -9.46
N PRO A 59 -2.40 3.43 -10.43
CA PRO A 59 -1.51 2.38 -10.92
C PRO A 59 -0.55 2.92 -12.00
N VAL A 60 0.52 3.58 -11.59
CA VAL A 60 1.56 4.12 -12.47
C VAL A 60 2.51 3.02 -12.91
N ARG A 61 2.75 2.88 -14.22
CA ARG A 61 3.73 1.95 -14.78
C ARG A 61 5.14 2.55 -14.77
N ASN A 62 6.13 1.72 -15.07
CA ASN A 62 7.54 2.15 -15.13
C ASN A 62 7.82 3.22 -16.20
N ASP A 63 7.04 3.25 -17.28
CA ASP A 63 7.08 4.26 -18.34
C ASP A 63 6.28 5.52 -18.02
N LYS A 64 5.75 5.63 -16.80
CA LYS A 64 4.87 6.70 -16.28
C LYS A 64 3.45 6.68 -16.85
N SER A 65 3.07 5.74 -17.70
CA SER A 65 1.68 5.58 -18.13
C SER A 65 0.82 5.03 -17.00
N LEU A 66 -0.49 5.24 -17.09
CA LEU A 66 -1.46 4.68 -16.14
C LEU A 66 -2.09 3.40 -16.72
N ILE A 67 -2.41 2.45 -15.83
CA ILE A 67 -3.40 1.44 -16.15
C ILE A 67 -4.76 2.14 -16.11
N ILE A 68 -5.58 1.96 -17.14
CA ILE A 68 -6.90 2.57 -17.25
C ILE A 68 -7.96 1.52 -17.56
N GLY A 69 -9.20 1.81 -17.23
CA GLY A 69 -10.36 0.99 -17.52
C GLY A 69 -11.23 0.71 -16.30
N ARG A 70 -12.49 0.41 -16.55
CA ARG A 70 -13.49 0.08 -15.51
C ARG A 70 -13.57 -1.43 -15.33
N ILE A 71 -13.50 -1.89 -14.10
CA ILE A 71 -13.63 -3.31 -13.77
C ILE A 71 -15.08 -3.76 -13.96
N GLY A 72 -15.24 -4.89 -14.63
CA GLY A 72 -16.55 -5.43 -15.03
C GLY A 72 -17.00 -4.99 -16.44
N LYS A 73 -16.29 -4.03 -17.05
CA LYS A 73 -16.51 -3.57 -18.42
C LYS A 73 -15.26 -3.71 -19.28
N ASP A 74 -14.21 -2.97 -18.94
CA ASP A 74 -12.97 -2.90 -19.73
C ASP A 74 -11.92 -3.89 -19.20
N LEU A 75 -11.96 -4.17 -17.89
CA LEU A 75 -11.01 -5.03 -17.19
C LEU A 75 -11.74 -6.11 -16.41
N THR A 76 -11.10 -7.27 -16.33
CA THR A 76 -11.52 -8.36 -15.43
C THR A 76 -11.18 -8.06 -13.99
N MET A 77 -11.74 -8.84 -13.07
CA MET A 77 -11.44 -8.80 -11.64
C MET A 77 -9.95 -9.09 -11.37
N ASP A 78 -9.35 -10.02 -12.10
CA ASP A 78 -7.93 -10.40 -11.95
C ASP A 78 -7.00 -9.29 -12.46
N GLU A 79 -7.34 -8.65 -13.58
CA GLU A 79 -6.64 -7.47 -14.07
C GLU A 79 -6.76 -6.30 -13.08
N GLY A 80 -7.91 -6.15 -12.43
CA GLY A 80 -8.12 -5.20 -11.35
C GLY A 80 -7.22 -5.47 -10.14
N LYS A 81 -7.05 -6.73 -9.75
CA LYS A 81 -6.13 -7.13 -8.66
C LYS A 81 -4.68 -6.80 -8.99
N LEU A 82 -4.25 -7.03 -10.22
CA LEU A 82 -2.91 -6.63 -10.70
C LEU A 82 -2.75 -5.10 -10.71
N ALA A 83 -3.79 -4.37 -11.10
CA ALA A 83 -3.78 -2.90 -11.02
C ALA A 83 -3.65 -2.42 -9.57
N ALA A 84 -4.33 -3.05 -8.61
CA ALA A 84 -4.19 -2.73 -7.19
C ALA A 84 -2.77 -3.02 -6.66
N GLN A 85 -2.11 -4.09 -7.12
CA GLN A 85 -0.69 -4.32 -6.83
C GLN A 85 0.17 -3.19 -7.39
N GLN A 86 -0.10 -2.73 -8.61
CA GLN A 86 0.64 -1.61 -9.22
C GLN A 86 0.42 -0.31 -8.46
N VAL A 87 -0.79 -0.06 -7.93
CA VAL A 87 -1.04 1.06 -7.01
C VAL A 87 -0.17 0.94 -5.76
N GLY A 88 -0.10 -0.24 -5.17
CA GLY A 88 0.79 -0.52 -4.03
C GLY A 88 2.25 -0.22 -4.35
N LEU A 89 2.75 -0.59 -5.53
CA LEU A 89 4.11 -0.26 -5.98
C LEU A 89 4.30 1.26 -6.13
N THR A 90 3.30 1.98 -6.64
CA THR A 90 3.33 3.44 -6.73
C THR A 90 3.40 4.09 -5.35
N MET A 91 2.65 3.57 -4.38
CA MET A 91 2.70 4.01 -2.97
C MET A 91 4.07 3.73 -2.35
N LEU A 92 4.66 2.56 -2.59
CA LEU A 92 6.02 2.23 -2.15
C LEU A 92 7.05 3.16 -2.77
N ALA A 93 6.89 3.55 -4.04
CA ALA A 93 7.77 4.52 -4.69
C ALA A 93 7.73 5.89 -3.99
N THR A 94 6.54 6.37 -3.60
CA THR A 94 6.38 7.60 -2.82
C THR A 94 7.03 7.48 -1.44
N ILE A 95 6.85 6.35 -0.75
CA ILE A 95 7.49 6.09 0.56
C ILE A 95 9.01 6.11 0.41
N GLN A 96 9.55 5.39 -0.56
CA GLN A 96 11.00 5.35 -0.82
C GLN A 96 11.56 6.74 -1.12
N ALA A 97 10.90 7.53 -1.96
CA ALA A 97 11.33 8.87 -2.32
C ALA A 97 11.33 9.84 -1.13
N ASN A 98 10.40 9.71 -0.18
CA ASN A 98 10.25 10.62 0.95
C ASN A 98 10.95 10.15 2.24
N LEU A 99 11.03 8.84 2.48
CA LEU A 99 11.62 8.28 3.70
C LEU A 99 12.98 7.62 3.48
N GLY A 100 13.30 7.20 2.26
CA GLY A 100 14.55 6.54 1.88
C GLY A 100 14.62 5.04 2.22
N SER A 101 13.70 4.50 3.02
CA SER A 101 13.67 3.09 3.41
C SER A 101 12.28 2.68 3.86
N PHE A 102 11.84 1.47 3.50
CA PHE A 102 10.61 0.86 4.01
C PHE A 102 10.74 0.44 5.48
N ASN A 103 11.96 0.28 5.99
CA ASN A 103 12.23 -0.06 7.39
C ASN A 103 11.80 1.05 8.37
N LYS A 104 11.54 2.26 7.91
CA LYS A 104 10.98 3.35 8.74
C LYS A 104 9.50 3.16 9.05
N ILE A 105 8.80 2.36 8.27
CA ILE A 105 7.40 1.99 8.53
C ILE A 105 7.36 0.90 9.60
N LYS A 106 6.63 1.17 10.68
CA LYS A 106 6.38 0.22 11.77
C LYS A 106 5.21 -0.70 11.41
N ARG A 107 4.13 -0.13 10.93
CA ARG A 107 2.94 -0.87 10.51
C ARG A 107 2.02 -0.10 9.57
N VAL A 108 1.23 -0.85 8.81
CA VAL A 108 0.05 -0.33 8.14
C VAL A 108 -1.07 -0.16 9.16
N ILE A 109 -1.69 1.02 9.24
CA ILE A 109 -2.82 1.29 10.14
C ILE A 109 -4.14 1.17 9.41
N LYS A 110 -4.28 1.88 8.29
CA LYS A 110 -5.51 1.96 7.53
C LYS A 110 -5.24 2.00 6.03
N VAL A 111 -6.05 1.27 5.28
CA VAL A 111 -6.10 1.34 3.82
C VAL A 111 -7.53 1.64 3.40
N LEU A 112 -7.72 2.64 2.54
CA LEU A 112 -8.95 2.85 1.78
C LEU A 112 -8.68 2.52 0.32
N GLY A 113 -9.26 1.43 -0.15
CA GLY A 113 -9.21 1.00 -1.55
C GLY A 113 -10.49 1.35 -2.29
N MET A 114 -10.36 2.09 -3.39
CA MET A 114 -11.45 2.56 -4.23
C MET A 114 -11.36 1.88 -5.59
N VAL A 115 -12.45 1.25 -6.01
CA VAL A 115 -12.51 0.46 -7.26
C VAL A 115 -13.47 1.13 -8.22
N ASN A 116 -12.97 1.52 -9.39
CA ASN A 116 -13.79 1.97 -10.52
C ASN A 116 -14.41 0.74 -11.17
N CYS A 117 -15.68 0.51 -10.93
CA CYS A 117 -16.35 -0.72 -11.35
C CYS A 117 -17.80 -0.48 -11.82
N THR A 118 -18.36 -1.48 -12.50
CA THR A 118 -19.78 -1.50 -12.85
C THR A 118 -20.65 -1.62 -11.60
N PRO A 119 -21.91 -1.15 -11.62
CA PRO A 119 -22.78 -1.16 -10.44
C PRO A 119 -23.07 -2.56 -9.88
N ASP A 120 -22.99 -3.60 -10.68
CA ASP A 120 -23.22 -5.00 -10.32
C ASP A 120 -21.95 -5.71 -9.80
N PHE A 121 -20.78 -5.07 -9.85
CA PHE A 121 -19.54 -5.63 -9.34
C PHE A 121 -19.55 -5.67 -7.81
N GLY A 122 -19.19 -6.83 -7.23
CA GLY A 122 -19.23 -7.04 -5.78
C GLY A 122 -17.96 -7.60 -5.16
N LYS A 123 -16.84 -7.67 -5.92
CA LYS A 123 -15.58 -8.27 -5.46
C LYS A 123 -14.48 -7.25 -5.16
N HIS A 124 -14.84 -6.09 -4.66
CA HIS A 124 -13.91 -5.02 -4.27
C HIS A 124 -12.80 -5.51 -3.33
N PRO A 125 -13.07 -6.31 -2.26
CA PRO A 125 -12.03 -6.82 -1.38
C PRO A 125 -11.00 -7.68 -2.10
N TYR A 126 -11.42 -8.50 -3.06
CA TYR A 126 -10.52 -9.31 -3.88
C TYR A 126 -9.56 -8.45 -4.70
N VAL A 127 -10.08 -7.40 -5.32
CA VAL A 127 -9.26 -6.46 -6.12
C VAL A 127 -8.23 -5.76 -5.23
N ILE A 128 -8.63 -5.21 -4.10
CA ILE A 128 -7.74 -4.46 -3.20
C ILE A 128 -6.71 -5.39 -2.52
N ASN A 129 -6.96 -6.69 -2.45
CA ASN A 129 -5.96 -7.66 -1.98
C ASN A 129 -4.65 -7.57 -2.76
N GLY A 130 -4.65 -7.16 -4.02
CA GLY A 130 -3.42 -6.94 -4.78
C GLY A 130 -2.44 -6.00 -4.07
N CYS A 131 -2.93 -4.90 -3.50
CA CYS A 131 -2.13 -3.99 -2.69
C CYS A 131 -1.85 -4.54 -1.28
N SER A 132 -2.86 -5.07 -0.60
CA SER A 132 -2.72 -5.57 0.77
C SER A 132 -1.77 -6.75 0.88
N GLU A 133 -1.77 -7.66 -0.09
CA GLU A 133 -0.83 -8.77 -0.16
C GLU A 133 0.61 -8.29 -0.38
N LEU A 134 0.82 -7.26 -1.21
CA LEU A 134 2.12 -6.62 -1.38
C LEU A 134 2.62 -6.02 -0.06
N PHE A 135 1.79 -5.29 0.66
CA PHE A 135 2.15 -4.72 1.96
C PHE A 135 2.46 -5.80 3.00
N ALA A 136 1.67 -6.88 3.04
CA ALA A 136 1.95 -8.03 3.90
C ALA A 136 3.28 -8.70 3.57
N ALA A 137 3.64 -8.80 2.29
CA ALA A 137 4.92 -9.34 1.85
C ALA A 137 6.11 -8.44 2.27
N VAL A 138 5.93 -7.12 2.24
CA VAL A 138 6.98 -6.15 2.59
C VAL A 138 7.18 -6.06 4.11
N TRP A 139 6.12 -5.83 4.88
CA TRP A 139 6.20 -5.58 6.32
C TRP A 139 5.79 -6.77 7.20
N GLY A 140 5.49 -7.92 6.60
CA GLY A 140 5.07 -9.12 7.30
C GLY A 140 3.56 -9.21 7.55
N PRO A 141 3.06 -10.41 7.90
CA PRO A 141 1.63 -10.69 8.01
C PRO A 141 0.96 -9.99 9.20
N ASP A 142 1.72 -9.52 10.18
CA ASP A 142 1.21 -8.75 11.33
C ASP A 142 1.29 -7.24 11.05
N ASN A 143 2.47 -6.70 10.81
CA ASN A 143 2.66 -5.26 10.63
C ASN A 143 2.22 -4.76 9.24
N GLY A 144 2.26 -5.59 8.22
CA GLY A 144 1.84 -5.25 6.86
C GLY A 144 0.33 -5.29 6.63
N VAL A 145 -0.44 -5.76 7.61
CA VAL A 145 -1.90 -5.90 7.52
C VAL A 145 -2.58 -5.00 8.54
N GLY A 146 -3.22 -3.94 8.05
CA GLY A 146 -3.99 -2.99 8.87
C GLY A 146 -5.49 -3.15 8.73
N THR A 147 -6.23 -2.18 9.23
CA THR A 147 -7.67 -2.03 8.96
C THR A 147 -7.89 -1.59 7.52
N ARG A 148 -9.04 -1.93 6.94
CA ARG A 148 -9.28 -1.63 5.52
C ARG A 148 -10.76 -1.42 5.21
N SER A 149 -11.03 -0.50 4.26
CA SER A 149 -12.27 -0.48 3.48
C SER A 149 -11.94 -0.67 2.01
N ALA A 150 -12.72 -1.50 1.32
CA ALA A 150 -12.63 -1.73 -0.13
C ALA A 150 -14.01 -1.51 -0.72
N VAL A 151 -14.17 -0.44 -1.50
CA VAL A 151 -15.47 0.09 -1.93
C VAL A 151 -15.48 0.42 -3.41
N GLY A 152 -16.67 0.45 -4.00
CA GLY A 152 -16.89 0.76 -5.41
C GLY A 152 -17.16 2.24 -5.64
N PHE A 153 -16.63 2.75 -6.73
CA PHE A 153 -16.83 4.12 -7.23
C PHE A 153 -17.37 4.08 -8.66
N GLY A 154 -18.26 5.01 -8.96
CA GLY A 154 -18.81 5.17 -10.31
C GLY A 154 -17.81 5.71 -11.33
N SER A 155 -16.76 6.40 -10.86
CA SER A 155 -15.65 6.89 -11.65
C SER A 155 -14.45 7.18 -10.75
N LEU A 156 -13.24 7.10 -11.31
CA LEU A 156 -12.00 7.55 -10.69
C LEU A 156 -11.26 8.47 -11.67
N PRO A 157 -10.34 9.33 -11.19
CA PRO A 157 -9.57 10.22 -12.05
C PRO A 157 -8.87 9.46 -13.20
N ASP A 158 -8.81 10.05 -14.38
CA ASP A 158 -8.18 9.48 -15.58
C ASP A 158 -8.67 8.06 -15.95
N ASN A 159 -9.87 7.68 -15.47
CA ASN A 159 -10.44 6.36 -15.67
C ASN A 159 -9.53 5.21 -15.14
N ILE A 160 -8.74 5.46 -14.10
CA ILE A 160 -7.96 4.39 -13.46
C ILE A 160 -8.91 3.37 -12.80
N PRO A 161 -8.55 2.06 -12.77
CA PRO A 161 -9.42 1.04 -12.20
C PRO A 161 -9.41 1.01 -10.68
N VAL A 162 -8.33 1.48 -10.06
CA VAL A 162 -8.09 1.42 -8.62
C VAL A 162 -7.34 2.65 -8.17
N GLU A 163 -7.79 3.23 -7.05
CA GLU A 163 -7.09 4.26 -6.30
C GLU A 163 -7.03 3.86 -4.83
N ILE A 164 -5.89 4.07 -4.18
CA ILE A 164 -5.70 3.68 -2.78
C ILE A 164 -5.01 4.80 -2.02
N GLU A 165 -5.53 5.12 -0.84
CA GLU A 165 -4.87 5.93 0.18
C GLU A 165 -4.58 5.10 1.42
N ALA A 166 -3.58 5.47 2.22
CA ALA A 166 -3.22 4.72 3.40
C ALA A 166 -2.63 5.59 4.51
N LEU A 167 -2.73 5.08 5.73
CA LEU A 167 -2.12 5.60 6.94
C LEU A 167 -1.17 4.56 7.52
N PHE A 168 0.04 4.99 7.84
CA PHE A 168 1.09 4.16 8.45
C PHE A 168 1.56 4.75 9.78
N GLU A 169 2.05 3.88 10.66
CA GLU A 169 2.83 4.27 11.83
C GLU A 169 4.33 4.13 11.52
N LEU A 170 5.10 5.12 11.88
CA LEU A 170 6.57 5.13 11.76
C LEU A 170 7.20 4.65 13.08
N TYR A 171 8.42 4.10 12.98
CA TYR A 171 9.29 3.99 14.16
C TYR A 171 9.74 5.37 14.61
N GLU A 172 9.98 5.51 15.92
CA GLU A 172 10.55 6.72 16.53
C GLU A 172 12.05 6.82 16.23
#